data_e235cd053d184e604ef843aa54730a7b
#
_entry.id   e235cd053d184e604ef843aa54730a7b
#
_cell.length_a   1.000
_cell.length_b   1.000
_cell.length_c   1.000
_cell.angle_alpha   90.00
_cell.angle_beta   90.00
_cell.angle_gamma   90.00
#
_symmetry.space_group_name_H-M   'P 1'
#
loop_
_entity.id
_entity.type
_entity.pdbx_description
1 polymer ?
#
loop_
_entity_poly.entity_id
_entity_poly.type
_entity_poly.pdbx_seq_one_letter_code
_entity_poly.pdbx_strand_id
1 'polypeptide(L)'
;MPNTARWAATLTLTAAAVCGPFGGSALATPAHVTQTAETRTVPSQTHVTPAHATPALAPSGLYAPSALVLTMGHGETAATVTPERAVTLNCAPTPSGTHPAAYDACAELRAVNGDLDALTLRDGALCTRQFDPVVVTVEGVWRGKRVAYERTFANECVKNSYGTSFFTF
;
A
#
# COMPACT_ATOMS: atom_id res chain seq x y z
N MET A 1 -46.66 29.45 4.04
CA MET A 1 -47.51 28.27 4.33
C MET A 1 -46.56 27.09 4.39
N PRO A 2 -46.39 26.47 5.54
CA PRO A 2 -45.40 25.39 5.71
C PRO A 2 -46.03 24.02 5.44
N ASN A 3 -45.39 23.18 4.64
CA ASN A 3 -45.76 21.80 4.50
C ASN A 3 -44.65 20.93 5.13
N THR A 4 -44.93 20.50 6.34
CA THR A 4 -44.18 19.46 7.05
C THR A 4 -44.72 18.10 6.63
N ALA A 5 -43.94 17.33 5.90
CA ALA A 5 -44.17 15.90 5.68
C ALA A 5 -43.19 15.10 6.53
N ARG A 6 -43.70 14.52 7.62
CA ARG A 6 -43.03 13.57 8.51
C ARG A 6 -43.17 12.18 7.91
N TRP A 7 -42.08 11.55 7.53
CA TRP A 7 -42.05 10.10 7.23
C TRP A 7 -41.41 9.39 8.39
N ALA A 8 -42.22 8.59 9.07
CA ALA A 8 -41.79 7.65 10.07
C ALA A 8 -41.41 6.34 9.36
N ALA A 9 -40.17 5.95 9.44
CA ALA A 9 -39.71 4.64 8.97
C ALA A 9 -39.55 3.71 10.18
N THR A 10 -40.33 2.65 10.17
CA THR A 10 -40.34 1.56 11.14
C THR A 10 -39.15 0.64 10.94
N LEU A 11 -38.40 0.45 12.03
CA LEU A 11 -37.36 -0.56 12.17
C LEU A 11 -37.98 -1.95 12.29
N THR A 12 -37.62 -2.88 11.41
CA THR A 12 -37.80 -4.31 11.65
C THR A 12 -36.42 -4.96 11.83
N LEU A 13 -36.18 -5.36 13.07
CA LEU A 13 -35.07 -6.22 13.48
C LEU A 13 -35.40 -7.65 13.09
N THR A 14 -34.62 -8.31 12.25
CA THR A 14 -34.61 -9.77 12.11
C THR A 14 -33.24 -10.31 12.49
N ALA A 15 -33.17 -10.91 13.66
CA ALA A 15 -32.05 -11.70 14.11
C ALA A 15 -32.14 -13.11 13.52
N ALA A 16 -31.12 -13.55 12.81
CA ALA A 16 -30.93 -14.96 12.49
C ALA A 16 -29.56 -15.38 13.04
N ALA A 17 -29.62 -16.09 14.15
CA ALA A 17 -28.50 -16.82 14.71
C ALA A 17 -28.37 -18.15 13.99
N VAL A 18 -27.23 -18.45 13.40
CA VAL A 18 -26.83 -19.79 12.97
C VAL A 18 -25.53 -20.16 13.67
N CYS A 19 -25.66 -20.94 14.73
CA CYS A 19 -24.57 -21.68 15.36
C CYS A 19 -24.22 -22.89 14.48
N GLY A 20 -22.97 -22.99 14.04
CA GLY A 20 -22.41 -24.22 13.50
C GLY A 20 -21.05 -24.51 14.13
N PRO A 21 -20.90 -25.59 14.90
CA PRO A 21 -19.61 -26.00 15.43
C PRO A 21 -18.93 -26.95 14.45
N PHE A 22 -17.79 -26.60 13.92
CA PHE A 22 -16.84 -27.59 13.41
C PHE A 22 -15.47 -27.37 14.07
N GLY A 23 -15.28 -28.15 15.14
CA GLY A 23 -13.97 -28.43 15.68
C GLY A 23 -13.25 -29.39 14.73
N GLY A 24 -12.02 -29.08 14.45
CA GLY A 24 -11.08 -29.92 13.72
C GLY A 24 -9.67 -29.58 14.16
N SER A 25 -9.29 -30.04 15.37
CA SER A 25 -7.88 -30.02 15.81
C SER A 25 -7.13 -31.14 15.13
N ALA A 26 -6.33 -30.86 14.14
CA ALA A 26 -5.34 -31.79 13.61
C ALA A 26 -4.08 -31.72 14.48
N LEU A 27 -3.94 -32.69 15.38
CA LEU A 27 -2.69 -32.98 16.10
C LEU A 27 -1.70 -33.63 15.13
N ALA A 28 -0.67 -32.92 14.74
CA ALA A 28 0.46 -33.49 14.03
C ALA A 28 1.39 -34.16 15.05
N THR A 29 1.45 -35.49 15.02
CA THR A 29 2.35 -36.32 15.80
C THR A 29 3.75 -36.26 15.19
N PRO A 30 4.82 -35.97 15.93
CA PRO A 30 6.17 -36.08 15.42
C PRO A 30 6.58 -37.58 15.33
N ALA A 31 6.91 -38.01 14.14
CA ALA A 31 7.50 -39.32 13.92
C ALA A 31 8.94 -39.38 14.49
N HIS A 32 9.13 -40.17 15.54
CA HIS A 32 10.45 -40.54 16.02
C HIS A 32 11.14 -41.45 14.99
N VAL A 33 12.15 -40.93 14.35
CA VAL A 33 13.09 -41.74 13.56
C VAL A 33 14.18 -42.25 14.50
N THR A 34 14.11 -43.53 14.82
CA THR A 34 15.18 -44.28 15.54
C THR A 34 16.36 -44.45 14.59
N GLN A 35 17.43 -43.71 14.80
CA GLN A 35 18.70 -43.98 14.10
C GLN A 35 19.44 -45.10 14.78
N THR A 36 19.50 -46.23 14.09
CA THR A 36 20.39 -47.35 14.44
C THR A 36 21.83 -46.96 14.07
N ALA A 37 22.71 -46.97 15.04
CA ALA A 37 24.14 -46.74 14.85
C ALA A 37 24.76 -47.95 14.14
N GLU A 38 25.13 -47.81 12.88
CA GLU A 38 26.03 -48.68 12.17
C GLU A 38 27.44 -48.11 12.19
N THR A 39 28.28 -48.82 12.90
CA THR A 39 29.74 -48.62 12.93
C THR A 39 30.31 -48.96 11.55
N ARG A 40 30.71 -47.95 10.78
CA ARG A 40 31.43 -48.16 9.53
C ARG A 40 32.83 -47.55 9.59
N THR A 41 33.77 -48.43 9.45
CA THR A 41 35.22 -48.28 9.35
C THR A 41 35.64 -47.20 8.35
N VAL A 42 36.56 -46.35 8.79
CA VAL A 42 37.19 -45.25 8.03
C VAL A 42 38.11 -45.80 6.95
N PRO A 43 38.06 -45.30 5.72
CA PRO A 43 39.23 -45.24 4.84
C PRO A 43 39.68 -43.81 4.59
N SER A 44 40.94 -43.65 4.73
CA SER A 44 41.86 -42.61 4.25
C SER A 44 41.37 -41.36 3.52
N GLN A 45 41.88 -40.30 4.05
CA GLN A 45 41.82 -38.90 3.63
C GLN A 45 42.21 -38.70 2.15
N THR A 46 41.27 -38.18 1.40
CA THR A 46 41.58 -37.48 0.17
C THR A 46 41.54 -35.98 0.47
N HIS A 47 42.66 -35.30 0.25
CA HIS A 47 42.77 -33.85 0.35
C HIS A 47 41.72 -33.20 -0.53
N VAL A 48 40.65 -32.71 0.09
CA VAL A 48 39.69 -31.81 -0.58
C VAL A 48 40.26 -30.40 -0.50
N THR A 49 40.69 -29.87 -1.63
CA THR A 49 41.01 -28.45 -1.83
C THR A 49 39.83 -27.62 -1.31
N PRO A 50 40.06 -26.58 -0.47
CA PRO A 50 38.97 -25.76 -0.01
C PRO A 50 38.32 -25.08 -1.22
N ALA A 51 37.08 -25.48 -1.51
CA ALA A 51 36.26 -24.75 -2.45
C ALA A 51 36.17 -23.30 -1.97
N HIS A 52 36.55 -22.38 -2.85
CA HIS A 52 36.38 -20.94 -2.63
C HIS A 52 34.94 -20.71 -2.21
N ALA A 53 34.73 -20.36 -0.95
CA ALA A 53 33.44 -19.93 -0.45
C ALA A 53 33.08 -18.68 -1.26
N THR A 54 32.07 -18.80 -2.12
CA THR A 54 31.46 -17.67 -2.77
C THR A 54 31.06 -16.71 -1.64
N PRO A 55 31.45 -15.42 -1.69
CA PRO A 55 31.03 -14.47 -0.66
C PRO A 55 29.50 -14.49 -0.59
N ALA A 56 28.96 -14.91 0.55
CA ALA A 56 27.54 -14.77 0.80
C ALA A 56 27.23 -13.28 0.64
N LEU A 57 26.37 -12.95 -0.34
CA LEU A 57 25.83 -11.60 -0.48
C LEU A 57 25.30 -11.22 0.89
N ALA A 58 25.90 -10.19 1.49
CA ALA A 58 25.41 -9.64 2.74
C ALA A 58 23.91 -9.37 2.57
N PRO A 59 23.04 -9.73 3.52
CA PRO A 59 21.62 -9.45 3.42
C PRO A 59 21.48 -7.95 3.18
N SER A 60 20.96 -7.59 2.01
CA SER A 60 20.63 -6.20 1.69
C SER A 60 19.75 -5.70 2.83
N GLY A 61 20.22 -4.67 3.55
CA GLY A 61 19.56 -4.18 4.74
C GLY A 61 18.06 -4.04 4.51
N LEU A 62 17.26 -4.55 5.43
CA LEU A 62 15.81 -4.45 5.38
C LEU A 62 15.43 -2.97 5.49
N TYR A 63 15.21 -2.33 4.36
CA TYR A 63 14.66 -0.99 4.34
C TYR A 63 13.18 -1.06 4.67
N ALA A 64 12.71 -0.17 5.54
CA ALA A 64 11.28 -0.02 5.78
C ALA A 64 10.59 0.31 4.45
N PRO A 65 9.60 -0.47 4.01
CA PRO A 65 9.00 -0.31 2.71
C PRO A 65 8.35 1.07 2.57
N SER A 66 8.45 1.64 1.38
CA SER A 66 7.73 2.85 0.98
C SER A 66 7.15 2.59 -0.40
N ALA A 67 5.94 2.07 -0.42
CA ALA A 67 5.21 1.67 -1.62
C ALA A 67 3.76 2.13 -1.51
N LEU A 68 3.32 2.89 -2.49
CA LEU A 68 2.00 3.51 -2.54
C LEU A 68 1.31 3.16 -3.85
N VAL A 69 -0.01 3.07 -3.79
CA VAL A 69 -0.92 3.07 -4.94
C VAL A 69 -1.71 4.36 -4.88
N LEU A 70 -1.66 5.13 -5.96
CA LEU A 70 -2.44 6.34 -6.11
C LEU A 70 -3.54 6.08 -7.13
N THR A 71 -4.76 6.47 -6.82
CA THR A 71 -5.88 6.42 -7.77
C THR A 71 -6.51 7.78 -7.94
N MET A 72 -7.13 8.01 -9.06
CA MET A 72 -7.96 9.19 -9.28
C MET A 72 -9.22 8.84 -10.07
N GLY A 73 -10.27 9.61 -9.87
CA GLY A 73 -11.50 9.55 -10.64
C GLY A 73 -12.33 10.82 -10.45
N HIS A 74 -13.24 11.09 -11.38
CA HIS A 74 -14.13 12.26 -11.32
C HIS A 74 -15.28 12.03 -10.33
N GLY A 75 -15.43 12.95 -9.40
CA GLY A 75 -16.45 12.96 -8.36
C GLY A 75 -15.93 13.50 -7.03
N GLU A 76 -16.80 13.54 -6.03
CA GLU A 76 -16.54 14.20 -4.75
C GLU A 76 -15.94 13.27 -3.68
N THR A 77 -16.18 11.95 -3.77
CA THR A 77 -15.71 10.97 -2.77
C THR A 77 -15.31 9.66 -3.42
N ALA A 78 -14.26 9.03 -2.92
CA ALA A 78 -13.79 7.74 -3.43
C ALA A 78 -14.84 6.61 -3.24
N ALA A 79 -15.72 6.73 -2.25
CA ALA A 79 -16.77 5.75 -2.00
C ALA A 79 -17.80 5.63 -3.14
N THR A 80 -17.97 6.69 -3.92
CA THR A 80 -18.98 6.78 -5.00
C THR A 80 -18.40 6.79 -6.39
N VAL A 81 -17.07 6.84 -6.51
CA VAL A 81 -16.34 7.00 -7.77
C VAL A 81 -15.63 5.71 -8.14
N THR A 82 -15.75 5.31 -9.40
CA THR A 82 -14.86 4.27 -9.94
C THR A 82 -13.54 4.91 -10.36
N PRO A 83 -12.39 4.41 -9.88
CA PRO A 83 -11.10 4.94 -10.31
C PRO A 83 -10.92 4.84 -11.83
N GLU A 84 -10.56 5.95 -12.45
CA GLU A 84 -10.30 6.04 -13.89
C GLU A 84 -8.81 5.83 -14.20
N ARG A 85 -7.97 6.17 -13.24
CA ARG A 85 -6.52 6.01 -13.33
C ARG A 85 -5.94 5.52 -12.03
N ALA A 86 -4.95 4.64 -12.13
CA ALA A 86 -4.18 4.15 -10.99
C ALA A 86 -2.70 4.08 -11.36
N VAL A 87 -1.84 4.50 -10.44
CA VAL A 87 -0.39 4.38 -10.58
C VAL A 87 0.23 3.83 -9.29
N THR A 88 1.37 3.17 -9.44
CA THR A 88 2.19 2.71 -8.32
C THR A 88 3.40 3.61 -8.15
N LEU A 89 3.78 3.86 -6.90
CA LEU A 89 4.94 4.65 -6.54
C LEU A 89 5.72 3.94 -5.43
N ASN A 90 6.88 3.41 -5.77
CA ASN A 90 7.82 2.85 -4.81
C ASN A 90 8.93 3.87 -4.57
N CYS A 91 9.19 4.19 -3.30
CA CYS A 91 10.19 5.21 -2.93
C CYS A 91 11.41 4.63 -2.20
N ALA A 92 11.39 3.36 -1.84
CA ALA A 92 12.49 2.67 -1.18
C ALA A 92 12.61 1.22 -1.68
N PRO A 93 13.85 0.74 -1.97
CA PRO A 93 15.14 1.44 -1.83
C PRO A 93 15.37 2.52 -2.89
N THR A 94 14.81 2.39 -4.08
CA THR A 94 14.94 3.34 -5.20
C THR A 94 13.58 3.74 -5.75
N PRO A 95 13.39 5.01 -6.18
CA PRO A 95 12.17 5.44 -6.83
C PRO A 95 11.85 4.61 -8.07
N SER A 96 10.62 4.06 -8.14
CA SER A 96 10.14 3.23 -9.25
C SER A 96 8.62 3.14 -9.23
N GLY A 97 8.05 2.44 -10.20
CA GLY A 97 6.61 2.24 -10.33
C GLY A 97 6.08 2.77 -11.66
N THR A 98 4.76 2.90 -11.76
CA THR A 98 4.09 3.41 -12.98
C THR A 98 3.80 4.91 -12.92
N HIS A 99 4.13 5.57 -11.79
CA HIS A 99 4.01 7.02 -11.68
C HIS A 99 4.93 7.71 -12.69
N PRO A 100 4.42 8.68 -13.51
CA PRO A 100 5.18 9.26 -14.62
C PRO A 100 6.45 10.00 -14.17
N ALA A 101 6.44 10.56 -12.96
CA ALA A 101 7.57 11.28 -12.35
C ALA A 101 7.96 10.65 -10.99
N ALA A 102 8.20 9.34 -10.94
CA ALA A 102 8.42 8.61 -9.69
C ALA A 102 9.57 9.18 -8.84
N TYR A 103 10.66 9.63 -9.48
CA TYR A 103 11.80 10.21 -8.76
C TYR A 103 11.40 11.51 -8.03
N ASP A 104 10.76 12.43 -8.75
CA ASP A 104 10.37 13.74 -8.21
C ASP A 104 9.25 13.61 -7.18
N ALA A 105 8.26 12.76 -7.45
CA ALA A 105 7.18 12.46 -6.51
C ALA A 105 7.71 11.87 -5.19
N CYS A 106 8.69 10.96 -5.27
CA CYS A 106 9.35 10.44 -4.07
C CYS A 106 10.19 11.49 -3.34
N ALA A 107 10.85 12.38 -4.07
CA ALA A 107 11.62 13.48 -3.46
C ALA A 107 10.69 14.45 -2.73
N GLU A 108 9.59 14.81 -3.36
CA GLU A 108 8.56 15.67 -2.79
C GLU A 108 7.94 15.05 -1.50
N LEU A 109 7.57 13.77 -1.56
CA LEU A 109 7.01 13.07 -0.40
C LEU A 109 8.02 12.95 0.76
N ARG A 110 9.32 12.82 0.46
CA ARG A 110 10.37 12.84 1.48
C ARG A 110 10.51 14.22 2.14
N ALA A 111 10.36 15.29 1.36
CA ALA A 111 10.47 16.67 1.88
C ALA A 111 9.39 16.96 2.93
N VAL A 112 8.20 16.40 2.77
CA VAL A 112 7.09 16.51 3.74
C VAL A 112 7.02 15.31 4.70
N ASN A 113 8.03 14.44 4.71
CA ASN A 113 8.10 13.25 5.56
C ASN A 113 6.88 12.32 5.45
N GLY A 114 6.22 12.27 4.29
CA GLY A 114 5.04 11.46 4.02
C GLY A 114 3.72 12.09 4.45
N ASP A 115 3.73 13.32 4.91
CA ASP A 115 2.52 14.08 5.24
C ASP A 115 1.92 14.68 3.96
N LEU A 116 0.88 14.04 3.45
CA LEU A 116 0.21 14.45 2.21
C LEU A 116 -0.57 15.76 2.36
N ASP A 117 -0.98 16.13 3.57
CA ASP A 117 -1.66 17.39 3.84
C ASP A 117 -0.71 18.59 3.82
N ALA A 118 0.57 18.35 4.02
CA ALA A 118 1.61 19.36 3.88
C ALA A 118 1.93 19.74 2.42
N LEU A 119 1.43 18.96 1.44
CA LEU A 119 1.51 19.32 0.03
C LEU A 119 0.50 20.44 -0.26
N THR A 120 1.00 21.61 -0.59
CA THR A 120 0.20 22.82 -0.80
C THR A 120 0.10 23.21 -2.27
N LEU A 121 -0.84 24.08 -2.58
CA LEU A 121 -0.96 24.67 -3.90
C LEU A 121 0.31 25.46 -4.23
N ARG A 122 0.83 25.29 -5.44
CA ARG A 122 1.99 26.04 -5.91
C ARG A 122 1.67 27.53 -6.04
N ASP A 123 2.63 28.35 -5.64
CA ASP A 123 2.52 29.79 -5.80
C ASP A 123 2.36 30.15 -7.29
N GLY A 124 1.42 31.04 -7.58
CA GLY A 124 1.14 31.50 -8.94
C GLY A 124 0.39 30.48 -9.81
N ALA A 125 -0.07 29.36 -9.29
CA ALA A 125 -0.90 28.43 -10.04
C ALA A 125 -2.22 29.09 -10.43
N LEU A 126 -2.50 29.13 -11.74
CA LEU A 126 -3.73 29.68 -12.28
C LEU A 126 -4.60 28.55 -12.83
N CYS A 127 -5.73 28.30 -12.17
CA CYS A 127 -6.72 27.34 -12.62
C CYS A 127 -8.07 28.00 -12.83
N THR A 128 -8.87 27.44 -13.72
CA THR A 128 -10.26 27.86 -13.89
C THR A 128 -11.05 27.56 -12.62
N ARG A 129 -12.13 28.32 -12.40
CA ARG A 129 -13.05 28.07 -11.29
C ARG A 129 -14.16 27.07 -11.65
N GLN A 130 -14.01 26.37 -12.75
CA GLN A 130 -14.95 25.31 -13.12
C GLN A 130 -14.91 24.23 -12.05
N PHE A 131 -16.07 23.86 -11.55
CA PHE A 131 -16.21 22.76 -10.61
C PHE A 131 -16.43 21.46 -11.40
N ASP A 132 -15.42 20.65 -11.43
CA ASP A 132 -15.38 19.31 -12.02
C ASP A 132 -14.50 18.44 -11.09
N PRO A 133 -15.07 18.04 -9.96
CA PRO A 133 -14.29 17.52 -8.84
C PRO A 133 -13.56 16.21 -9.21
N VAL A 134 -12.33 16.13 -8.74
CA VAL A 134 -11.48 14.94 -8.88
C VAL A 134 -11.06 14.48 -7.49
N VAL A 135 -11.40 13.24 -7.16
CA VAL A 135 -10.95 12.60 -5.93
C VAL A 135 -9.70 11.78 -6.20
N VAL A 136 -8.73 11.90 -5.31
CA VAL A 136 -7.50 11.11 -5.30
C VAL A 136 -7.43 10.31 -4.02
N THR A 137 -7.11 9.02 -4.12
CA THR A 137 -6.74 8.20 -2.98
C THR A 137 -5.27 7.83 -3.03
N VAL A 138 -4.66 7.69 -1.87
CA VAL A 138 -3.29 7.18 -1.71
C VAL A 138 -3.30 6.12 -0.65
N GLU A 139 -2.98 4.90 -1.03
CA GLU A 139 -2.96 3.76 -0.12
C GLU A 139 -1.63 3.03 -0.18
N GLY A 140 -1.23 2.43 0.95
CA GLY A 140 -0.02 1.63 1.01
C GLY A 140 0.77 1.82 2.29
N VAL A 141 2.09 1.92 2.14
CA VAL A 141 3.01 2.12 3.26
C VAL A 141 4.04 3.21 2.95
N TRP A 142 4.36 4.01 3.95
CA TRP A 142 5.44 4.98 3.93
C TRP A 142 6.38 4.74 5.10
N ARG A 143 7.63 4.38 4.81
CA ARG A 143 8.62 4.00 5.85
C ARG A 143 8.08 2.99 6.85
N GLY A 144 7.37 1.97 6.35
CA GLY A 144 6.76 0.92 7.15
C GLY A 144 5.46 1.28 7.87
N LYS A 145 4.99 2.52 7.78
CA LYS A 145 3.72 2.96 8.35
C LYS A 145 2.63 2.92 7.30
N ARG A 146 1.45 2.44 7.67
CA ARG A 146 0.28 2.44 6.77
C ARG A 146 -0.11 3.87 6.41
N VAL A 147 -0.38 4.08 5.13
CA VAL A 147 -0.98 5.30 4.57
C VAL A 147 -2.35 4.94 4.03
N ALA A 148 -3.36 5.72 4.40
CA ALA A 148 -4.69 5.71 3.81
C ALA A 148 -5.13 7.18 3.77
N TYR A 149 -5.20 7.73 2.58
CA TYR A 149 -5.44 9.16 2.36
C TYR A 149 -6.43 9.36 1.22
N GLU A 150 -7.33 10.31 1.38
CA GLU A 150 -8.28 10.74 0.36
C GLU A 150 -8.32 12.26 0.32
N ARG A 151 -8.33 12.83 -0.87
CA ARG A 151 -8.48 14.27 -1.08
C ARG A 151 -9.25 14.55 -2.35
N THR A 152 -10.20 15.47 -2.25
CA THR A 152 -10.96 15.97 -3.39
C THR A 152 -10.46 17.36 -3.78
N PHE A 153 -10.24 17.53 -5.06
CA PHE A 153 -9.84 18.78 -5.70
C PHE A 153 -10.99 19.32 -6.52
N ALA A 154 -11.09 20.65 -6.61
CA ALA A 154 -12.17 21.30 -7.36
C ALA A 154 -12.17 20.96 -8.86
N ASN A 155 -11.02 20.63 -9.42
CA ASN A 155 -10.84 20.15 -10.77
C ASN A 155 -9.40 19.57 -10.95
N GLU A 156 -9.13 18.97 -12.09
CA GLU A 156 -7.84 18.37 -12.38
C GLU A 156 -6.70 19.39 -12.44
N CYS A 157 -6.96 20.62 -12.92
CA CYS A 157 -5.95 21.68 -12.90
C CYS A 157 -5.49 21.98 -11.47
N VAL A 158 -6.43 22.10 -10.53
CA VAL A 158 -6.13 22.30 -9.11
C VAL A 158 -5.36 21.11 -8.56
N LYS A 159 -5.78 19.87 -8.85
CA LYS A 159 -5.06 18.65 -8.46
C LYS A 159 -3.60 18.69 -8.92
N ASN A 160 -3.35 18.96 -10.19
CA ASN A 160 -2.01 18.99 -10.78
C ASN A 160 -1.17 20.20 -10.31
N SER A 161 -1.80 21.15 -9.61
CA SER A 161 -1.13 22.33 -9.06
C SER A 161 -0.76 22.17 -7.58
N TYR A 162 -1.21 21.09 -6.93
CA TYR A 162 -0.78 20.75 -5.58
C TYR A 162 0.54 19.99 -5.62
N GLY A 163 1.49 20.46 -4.84
CA GLY A 163 2.85 19.99 -4.91
C GLY A 163 3.50 20.30 -6.27
N THR A 164 4.54 19.57 -6.62
CA THR A 164 5.23 19.73 -7.91
C THR A 164 4.99 18.57 -8.87
N SER A 165 4.94 17.34 -8.35
CA SER A 165 4.88 16.14 -9.16
C SER A 165 3.96 15.06 -8.61
N PHE A 166 3.78 15.00 -7.29
CA PHE A 166 3.11 13.88 -6.62
C PHE A 166 1.67 13.63 -7.11
N PHE A 167 0.89 14.68 -7.31
CA PHE A 167 -0.48 14.56 -7.81
C PHE A 167 -0.58 14.66 -9.34
N THR A 168 0.54 14.73 -10.07
CA THR A 168 0.54 14.84 -11.53
C THR A 168 0.68 13.46 -12.17
N PHE A 169 -0.43 12.71 -12.23
CA PHE A 169 -0.49 11.38 -12.84
C PHE A 169 -1.85 11.13 -13.49
#